data_38dfd5482f1eb507eb8a35e3fa369749
#
_entry.id   38dfd5482f1eb507eb8a35e3fa369749
#
_cell.length_a   1.000
_cell.length_b   1.000
_cell.length_c   1.000
_cell.angle_alpha   90.00
_cell.angle_beta   90.00
_cell.angle_gamma   90.00
#
_symmetry.space_group_name_H-M   'P 1'
#
loop_
_entity.id
_entity.type
_entity.pdbx_description
1 polymer ?
#
loop_
_entity_poly.entity_id
_entity_poly.type
_entity_poly.pdbx_seq_one_letter_code
_entity_poly.pdbx_strand_id
1 'polypeptide(L)'
;MNSHPEPHPNYSVREIDVPVRPLSRFEPLVGPQRFADLHLAAVGAAQRLQRRTVWNISSTATGGGVAEMLQVLVGYIQDTGIDIRWLVMAGDTEFFTVTKRIHNRLHGVVGDPGDLGSGEADLFQRVTQSNVASLADRVREGDVVLLHDPQTAGMANPLAAAGAHVIWRCHVGREGTNRWTDQAWSFLRPHLIACEAYIFSLHRYAPSWMNESKVRVIPPSIDPFSPKNKEMSPSDVTGTLRRIGLLTPGGSDSPVTFTRSDGTPGQIERLASIVPDDGPLLDPDARLVVQVSRWDRLKDMAGVLEGFELSVAGRSDAYLVLVGPSVADVADDPEGAKVFAECVAAREALDEKTRRRIKLVTLSMDDIDENAAVVNAIQRHATVMVQKSIMEGFGLTVAEAMWKGKALVASRVGGITGQIKPGTGILLDDPADLLAFGDTLAGLLEHPHRIVQLGRGARKQVLEDFVGDKHLVRYAQLIQWLVT
;
A
#
# COMPACT_ATOMS: atom_id res chain seq x y z
N MET A 1 -5.04 22.17 -47.65
CA MET A 1 -5.70 22.30 -46.35
C MET A 1 -4.64 22.10 -45.29
N ASN A 2 -4.13 23.20 -44.71
CA ASN A 2 -3.16 23.14 -43.63
C ASN A 2 -3.94 22.79 -42.36
N SER A 3 -3.89 21.52 -41.94
CA SER A 3 -4.30 21.12 -40.60
C SER A 3 -3.27 21.67 -39.63
N HIS A 4 -3.59 22.81 -38.97
CA HIS A 4 -2.86 23.19 -37.76
C HIS A 4 -3.03 22.03 -36.76
N PRO A 5 -1.96 21.50 -36.17
CA PRO A 5 -2.11 20.54 -35.10
C PRO A 5 -2.90 21.24 -33.97
N GLU A 6 -3.91 20.57 -33.43
CA GLU A 6 -4.62 21.06 -32.25
C GLU A 6 -3.58 21.32 -31.15
N PRO A 7 -3.72 22.42 -30.40
CA PRO A 7 -2.80 22.69 -29.30
C PRO A 7 -2.91 21.54 -28.31
N HIS A 8 -1.80 20.84 -28.09
CA HIS A 8 -1.73 19.77 -27.12
C HIS A 8 -2.10 20.29 -25.72
N PRO A 9 -2.84 19.52 -24.88
CA PRO A 9 -3.20 19.96 -23.55
C PRO A 9 -1.93 20.29 -22.74
N ASN A 10 -1.97 21.44 -22.05
CA ASN A 10 -0.88 21.89 -21.21
C ASN A 10 -1.04 21.21 -19.83
N TYR A 11 -0.24 20.19 -19.55
CA TYR A 11 -0.25 19.48 -18.27
C TYR A 11 0.59 20.24 -17.25
N SER A 12 0.02 20.46 -16.07
CA SER A 12 0.72 21.15 -14.96
C SER A 12 0.54 20.42 -13.64
N VAL A 13 1.58 20.42 -12.83
CA VAL A 13 1.56 19.84 -11.49
C VAL A 13 0.63 20.61 -10.57
N ARG A 14 -0.02 19.89 -9.64
CA ARG A 14 -0.84 20.46 -8.56
C ARG A 14 -0.21 20.19 -7.21
N GLU A 15 -0.09 21.18 -6.36
CA GLU A 15 0.40 21.05 -4.99
C GLU A 15 -0.70 20.49 -4.08
N ILE A 16 -0.30 19.63 -3.14
CA ILE A 16 -1.17 18.99 -2.17
C ILE A 16 -0.80 19.50 -0.79
N ASP A 17 -1.76 20.10 -0.11
CA ASP A 17 -1.61 20.49 1.28
C ASP A 17 -1.64 19.26 2.18
N VAL A 18 -0.61 19.13 3.01
CA VAL A 18 -0.50 18.06 3.99
C VAL A 18 -0.43 18.66 5.38
N PRO A 19 -1.30 18.23 6.30
CA PRO A 19 -1.24 18.71 7.69
C PRO A 19 0.06 18.29 8.38
N VAL A 20 0.68 19.22 9.11
CA VAL A 20 1.86 18.94 9.94
C VAL A 20 1.50 17.91 11.01
N ARG A 21 2.37 16.93 11.21
CA ARG A 21 2.22 15.87 12.20
C ARG A 21 3.36 15.91 13.19
N PRO A 22 3.10 16.05 14.52
CA PRO A 22 4.17 16.14 15.51
C PRO A 22 5.00 14.85 15.58
N LEU A 23 6.32 14.94 15.39
CA LEU A 23 7.26 13.84 15.56
C LEU A 23 7.26 13.27 16.98
N SER A 24 6.98 14.12 17.97
CA SER A 24 6.91 13.72 19.39
C SER A 24 5.91 12.60 19.67
N ARG A 25 4.96 12.34 18.77
CA ARG A 25 4.03 11.20 18.87
C ARG A 25 4.76 9.84 18.87
N PHE A 26 5.95 9.77 18.27
CA PHE A 26 6.73 8.53 18.26
C PHE A 26 7.40 8.22 19.60
N GLU A 27 7.75 9.22 20.42
CA GLU A 27 8.52 9.02 21.65
C GLU A 27 7.91 7.98 22.61
N PRO A 28 6.62 8.04 22.99
CA PRO A 28 6.02 7.06 23.88
C PRO A 28 5.93 5.65 23.24
N LEU A 29 6.00 5.56 21.92
CA LEU A 29 5.88 4.30 21.19
C LEU A 29 7.23 3.58 21.04
N VAL A 30 8.29 4.33 20.69
CA VAL A 30 9.60 3.76 20.34
C VAL A 30 10.63 3.88 21.46
N GLY A 31 10.31 4.65 22.51
CA GLY A 31 11.18 4.93 23.65
C GLY A 31 12.17 6.07 23.40
N PRO A 32 12.76 6.63 24.47
CA PRO A 32 13.54 7.86 24.42
C PRO A 32 14.80 7.75 23.55
N GLN A 33 15.51 6.62 23.60
CA GLN A 33 16.75 6.45 22.83
C GLN A 33 16.47 6.46 21.32
N ARG A 34 15.52 5.66 20.87
CA ARG A 34 15.18 5.55 19.45
C ARG A 34 14.56 6.85 18.93
N PHE A 35 13.81 7.58 19.78
CA PHE A 35 13.30 8.89 19.45
C PHE A 35 14.43 9.93 19.33
N ALA A 36 15.43 9.88 20.22
CA ALA A 36 16.62 10.74 20.10
C ALA A 36 17.39 10.50 18.78
N ASP A 37 17.54 9.24 18.38
CA ASP A 37 18.17 8.88 17.10
C ASP A 37 17.39 9.47 15.89
N LEU A 38 16.04 9.40 15.93
CA LEU A 38 15.17 10.03 14.93
C LEU A 38 15.38 11.55 14.89
N HIS A 39 15.39 12.20 16.05
CA HIS A 39 15.56 13.65 16.16
C HIS A 39 16.94 14.10 15.64
N LEU A 40 18.00 13.39 16.00
CA LEU A 40 19.35 13.66 15.49
C LEU A 40 19.44 13.51 13.96
N ALA A 41 18.83 12.47 13.42
CA ALA A 41 18.78 12.26 11.97
C ALA A 41 18.04 13.42 11.25
N ALA A 42 16.90 13.84 11.82
CA ALA A 42 16.09 14.94 11.27
C ALA A 42 16.83 16.29 11.32
N VAL A 43 17.46 16.62 12.46
CA VAL A 43 18.29 17.83 12.60
C VAL A 43 19.46 17.83 11.61
N GLY A 44 20.15 16.69 11.47
CA GLY A 44 21.26 16.56 10.52
C GLY A 44 20.81 16.75 9.07
N ALA A 45 19.65 16.24 8.68
CA ALA A 45 19.08 16.45 7.35
C ALA A 45 18.68 17.93 7.13
N ALA A 46 18.01 18.55 8.11
CA ALA A 46 17.61 19.95 8.05
C ALA A 46 18.84 20.88 7.88
N GLN A 47 19.92 20.63 8.61
CA GLN A 47 21.17 21.40 8.49
C GLN A 47 21.82 21.26 7.11
N ARG A 48 21.77 20.08 6.50
CA ARG A 48 22.33 19.85 5.15
C ARG A 48 21.48 20.48 4.06
N LEU A 49 20.18 20.43 4.19
CA LEU A 49 19.23 21.03 3.23
C LEU A 49 19.31 22.56 3.26
N GLN A 50 19.59 23.17 4.41
CA GLN A 50 19.62 24.62 4.58
C GLN A 50 18.31 25.28 4.11
N ARG A 51 18.33 25.95 2.92
CA ARG A 51 17.18 26.62 2.30
C ARG A 51 16.61 25.85 1.10
N ARG A 52 17.09 24.63 0.84
CA ARG A 52 16.63 23.79 -0.27
C ARG A 52 15.27 23.19 0.05
N THR A 53 14.42 23.17 -0.95
CA THR A 53 13.12 22.49 -0.85
C THR A 53 13.25 21.02 -1.25
N VAL A 54 12.53 20.15 -0.57
CA VAL A 54 12.36 18.74 -0.93
C VAL A 54 11.02 18.57 -1.62
N TRP A 55 11.04 18.25 -2.89
CA TRP A 55 9.85 18.05 -3.72
C TRP A 55 9.54 16.57 -3.88
N ASN A 56 8.34 16.13 -3.49
CA ASN A 56 7.83 14.81 -3.82
C ASN A 56 6.86 14.94 -4.98
N ILE A 57 7.04 14.17 -6.05
CA ILE A 57 6.16 14.20 -7.23
C ILE A 57 5.61 12.81 -7.48
N SER A 58 4.27 12.68 -7.44
CA SER A 58 3.54 11.44 -7.69
C SER A 58 2.46 11.63 -8.76
N SER A 59 1.80 10.55 -9.17
CA SER A 59 0.73 10.58 -10.17
C SER A 59 -0.67 10.77 -9.59
N THR A 60 -0.86 10.58 -8.28
CA THR A 60 -2.15 10.73 -7.61
C THR A 60 -2.00 11.21 -6.17
N ALA A 61 -3.01 11.94 -5.67
CA ALA A 61 -3.11 12.35 -4.27
C ALA A 61 -3.99 11.41 -3.43
N THR A 62 -4.76 10.55 -4.07
CA THR A 62 -5.75 9.68 -3.43
C THR A 62 -5.67 8.26 -4.01
N GLY A 63 -6.03 7.28 -3.21
CA GLY A 63 -6.04 5.87 -3.63
C GLY A 63 -4.64 5.26 -3.73
N GLY A 64 -4.41 4.21 -2.99
CA GLY A 64 -3.18 3.43 -3.00
C GLY A 64 -2.09 3.86 -2.01
N GLY A 65 -1.14 2.95 -1.79
CA GLY A 65 -0.15 3.06 -0.73
C GLY A 65 0.84 4.22 -0.88
N VAL A 66 1.08 4.73 -2.10
CA VAL A 66 2.01 5.86 -2.31
C VAL A 66 1.40 7.15 -1.77
N ALA A 67 0.14 7.44 -2.07
CA ALA A 67 -0.56 8.61 -1.57
C ALA A 67 -0.69 8.56 -0.03
N GLU A 68 -1.09 7.42 0.54
CA GLU A 68 -1.15 7.22 1.99
C GLU A 68 0.22 7.47 2.65
N MET A 69 1.29 6.94 2.06
CA MET A 69 2.64 7.13 2.55
C MET A 69 3.07 8.60 2.51
N LEU A 70 2.81 9.31 1.41
CA LEU A 70 3.20 10.72 1.25
C LEU A 70 2.46 11.65 2.19
N GLN A 71 1.16 11.42 2.42
CA GLN A 71 0.39 12.17 3.42
C GLN A 71 0.99 12.07 4.83
N VAL A 72 1.56 10.92 5.16
CA VAL A 72 2.19 10.69 6.46
C VAL A 72 3.61 11.24 6.50
N LEU A 73 4.43 10.89 5.51
CA LEU A 73 5.85 11.23 5.43
C LEU A 73 6.05 12.74 5.39
N VAL A 74 5.34 13.43 4.49
CA VAL A 74 5.44 14.89 4.33
C VAL A 74 5.05 15.60 5.63
N GLY A 75 3.93 15.20 6.26
CA GLY A 75 3.47 15.82 7.50
C GLY A 75 4.46 15.70 8.67
N TYR A 76 5.14 14.55 8.81
CA TYR A 76 6.16 14.39 9.85
C TYR A 76 7.47 15.14 9.53
N ILE A 77 7.87 15.21 8.27
CA ILE A 77 9.09 15.93 7.89
C ILE A 77 8.89 17.45 8.05
N GLN A 78 7.70 17.98 7.76
CA GLN A 78 7.39 19.39 7.98
C GLN A 78 7.58 19.82 9.46
N ASP A 79 7.29 18.96 10.42
CA ASP A 79 7.50 19.23 11.86
C ASP A 79 8.98 19.43 12.22
N THR A 80 9.92 18.97 11.38
CA THR A 80 11.36 19.19 11.54
C THR A 80 11.84 20.55 11.05
N GLY A 81 10.96 21.36 10.47
CA GLY A 81 11.30 22.64 9.83
C GLY A 81 11.90 22.52 8.43
N ILE A 82 11.97 21.32 7.86
CA ILE A 82 12.37 21.11 6.46
C ILE A 82 11.22 21.57 5.54
N ASP A 83 11.55 22.44 4.54
CA ASP A 83 10.61 22.78 3.47
C ASP A 83 10.46 21.56 2.54
N ILE A 84 9.42 20.77 2.81
CA ILE A 84 9.04 19.60 2.01
C ILE A 84 7.64 19.81 1.45
N ARG A 85 7.47 19.50 0.17
CA ARG A 85 6.22 19.69 -0.56
C ARG A 85 5.86 18.47 -1.37
N TRP A 86 4.58 18.31 -1.62
CA TRP A 86 4.05 17.23 -2.42
C TRP A 86 3.29 17.78 -3.62
N LEU A 87 3.69 17.36 -4.82
CA LEU A 87 3.08 17.70 -6.08
C LEU A 87 2.51 16.46 -6.76
N VAL A 88 1.39 16.64 -7.44
CA VAL A 88 0.78 15.60 -8.27
C VAL A 88 0.85 16.06 -9.72
N MET A 89 1.44 15.20 -10.57
CA MET A 89 1.52 15.45 -12.00
C MET A 89 0.16 15.30 -12.69
N ALA A 90 -0.04 15.99 -13.79
CA ALA A 90 -1.19 15.84 -14.67
C ALA A 90 -0.86 14.89 -15.83
N GLY A 91 -1.90 14.22 -16.34
CA GLY A 91 -1.85 13.38 -17.53
C GLY A 91 -3.26 13.05 -18.00
N ASP A 92 -3.39 12.58 -19.24
CA ASP A 92 -4.65 12.09 -19.79
C ASP A 92 -4.79 10.56 -19.65
N THR A 93 -5.94 10.06 -20.06
CA THR A 93 -6.24 8.61 -20.01
C THR A 93 -5.26 7.79 -20.84
N GLU A 94 -4.80 8.31 -21.99
CA GLU A 94 -3.85 7.60 -22.85
C GLU A 94 -2.49 7.46 -22.17
N PHE A 95 -1.98 8.54 -21.58
CA PHE A 95 -0.75 8.52 -20.79
C PHE A 95 -0.85 7.53 -19.60
N PHE A 96 -1.95 7.57 -18.87
CA PHE A 96 -2.12 6.66 -17.72
C PHE A 96 -2.31 5.20 -18.17
N THR A 97 -2.85 4.93 -19.36
CA THR A 97 -2.90 3.59 -19.95
C THR A 97 -1.48 3.08 -20.22
N VAL A 98 -0.62 3.88 -20.84
CA VAL A 98 0.78 3.52 -21.11
C VAL A 98 1.54 3.28 -19.80
N THR A 99 1.41 4.17 -18.82
CA THR A 99 2.13 4.03 -17.55
C THR A 99 1.60 2.87 -16.70
N LYS A 100 0.30 2.52 -16.78
CA LYS A 100 -0.26 1.30 -16.18
C LYS A 100 0.32 0.04 -16.84
N ARG A 101 0.51 0.05 -18.15
CA ARG A 101 1.18 -1.02 -18.89
C ARG A 101 2.63 -1.20 -18.42
N ILE A 102 3.38 -0.12 -18.26
CA ILE A 102 4.74 -0.15 -17.70
C ILE A 102 4.71 -0.74 -16.28
N HIS A 103 3.80 -0.27 -15.43
CA HIS A 103 3.62 -0.78 -14.07
C HIS A 103 3.35 -2.30 -14.04
N ASN A 104 2.43 -2.78 -14.86
CA ASN A 104 2.11 -4.22 -14.96
C ASN A 104 3.32 -5.02 -15.43
N ARG A 105 4.06 -4.52 -16.43
CA ARG A 105 5.27 -5.16 -16.93
C ARG A 105 6.41 -5.18 -15.92
N LEU A 106 6.55 -4.16 -15.05
CA LEU A 106 7.49 -4.22 -13.93
C LEU A 106 7.12 -5.30 -12.91
N HIS A 107 5.84 -5.64 -12.79
CA HIS A 107 5.38 -6.83 -12.06
C HIS A 107 5.57 -8.15 -12.83
N GLY A 108 6.04 -8.09 -14.08
CA GLY A 108 6.31 -9.26 -14.91
C GLY A 108 5.08 -9.83 -15.61
N VAL A 109 3.97 -9.09 -15.65
CA VAL A 109 2.73 -9.46 -16.36
C VAL A 109 2.52 -8.56 -17.58
N VAL A 110 1.79 -9.07 -18.58
CA VAL A 110 1.57 -8.33 -19.83
C VAL A 110 0.78 -7.04 -19.62
N GLY A 111 -0.20 -7.07 -18.72
CA GLY A 111 -1.20 -6.01 -18.61
C GLY A 111 -2.15 -6.01 -19.80
N ASP A 112 -2.33 -4.86 -20.43
CA ASP A 112 -3.02 -4.74 -21.70
C ASP A 112 -2.14 -5.23 -22.88
N PRO A 113 -2.74 -5.50 -24.06
CA PRO A 113 -2.01 -6.01 -25.22
C PRO A 113 -1.19 -4.94 -25.98
N GLY A 114 -1.24 -3.66 -25.56
CA GLY A 114 -0.53 -2.58 -26.23
C GLY A 114 0.99 -2.73 -26.17
N ASP A 115 1.70 -1.98 -27.02
CA ASP A 115 3.16 -2.01 -27.09
C ASP A 115 3.80 -0.89 -26.21
N LEU A 116 5.13 -0.88 -26.12
CA LEU A 116 5.96 0.21 -25.59
C LEU A 116 6.91 0.66 -26.72
N GLY A 117 6.33 1.14 -27.81
CA GLY A 117 7.04 1.58 -29.00
C GLY A 117 7.35 3.09 -29.01
N SER A 118 7.67 3.61 -30.21
CA SER A 118 8.01 5.04 -30.38
C SER A 118 6.83 5.97 -30.09
N GLY A 119 5.59 5.57 -30.45
CA GLY A 119 4.40 6.38 -30.18
C GLY A 119 4.15 6.57 -28.68
N GLU A 120 4.28 5.49 -27.90
CA GLU A 120 4.17 5.54 -26.44
C GLU A 120 5.33 6.33 -25.80
N ALA A 121 6.53 6.23 -26.38
CA ALA A 121 7.68 7.01 -25.91
C ALA A 121 7.47 8.51 -26.17
N ASP A 122 6.98 8.90 -27.33
CA ASP A 122 6.66 10.28 -27.68
C ASP A 122 5.56 10.86 -26.78
N LEU A 123 4.48 10.10 -26.54
CA LEU A 123 3.43 10.49 -25.60
C LEU A 123 3.99 10.68 -24.18
N PHE A 124 4.74 9.70 -23.70
CA PHE A 124 5.34 9.72 -22.36
C PHE A 124 6.25 10.94 -22.18
N GLN A 125 7.12 11.19 -23.16
CA GLN A 125 8.02 12.34 -23.15
C GLN A 125 7.26 13.66 -23.18
N ARG A 126 6.27 13.81 -24.05
CA ARG A 126 5.47 15.03 -24.20
C ARG A 126 4.74 15.39 -22.90
N VAL A 127 4.05 14.43 -22.26
CA VAL A 127 3.32 14.67 -21.00
C VAL A 127 4.28 15.00 -19.86
N THR A 128 5.37 14.26 -19.72
CA THR A 128 6.35 14.52 -18.64
C THR A 128 7.06 15.85 -18.83
N GLN A 129 7.43 16.25 -20.06
CA GLN A 129 8.02 17.56 -20.36
C GLN A 129 7.06 18.72 -20.04
N SER A 130 5.77 18.59 -20.36
CA SER A 130 4.76 19.60 -20.01
C SER A 130 4.68 19.82 -18.49
N ASN A 131 4.69 18.72 -17.71
CA ASN A 131 4.73 18.82 -16.25
C ASN A 131 6.04 19.47 -15.74
N VAL A 132 7.19 19.14 -16.32
CA VAL A 132 8.48 19.78 -15.98
C VAL A 132 8.43 21.28 -16.29
N ALA A 133 7.89 21.69 -17.44
CA ALA A 133 7.76 23.11 -17.78
C ALA A 133 6.97 23.90 -16.72
N SER A 134 5.96 23.29 -16.11
CA SER A 134 5.18 23.91 -15.03
C SER A 134 5.94 24.05 -13.69
N LEU A 135 7.15 23.45 -13.59
CA LEU A 135 8.01 23.51 -12.41
C LEU A 135 9.12 24.57 -12.52
N ALA A 136 9.30 25.21 -13.67
CA ALA A 136 10.43 26.10 -13.96
C ALA A 136 10.62 27.23 -12.92
N ASP A 137 9.50 27.76 -12.38
CA ASP A 137 9.53 28.82 -11.37
C ASP A 137 9.49 28.27 -9.91
N ARG A 138 9.44 26.97 -9.73
CA ARG A 138 9.30 26.31 -8.41
C ARG A 138 10.58 25.61 -7.98
N VAL A 139 11.07 24.68 -8.81
CA VAL A 139 12.25 23.87 -8.53
C VAL A 139 13.51 24.67 -8.87
N ARG A 140 14.40 24.83 -7.90
CA ARG A 140 15.65 25.60 -8.03
C ARG A 140 16.85 24.67 -8.08
N GLU A 141 17.96 25.20 -8.57
CA GLU A 141 19.26 24.52 -8.49
C GLU A 141 19.59 24.14 -7.04
N GLY A 142 19.98 22.89 -6.83
CA GLY A 142 20.27 22.32 -5.52
C GLY A 142 19.08 21.82 -4.72
N ASP A 143 17.82 22.02 -5.17
CA ASP A 143 16.66 21.40 -4.56
C ASP A 143 16.71 19.86 -4.72
N VAL A 144 16.05 19.17 -3.81
CA VAL A 144 15.93 17.70 -3.87
C VAL A 144 14.57 17.31 -4.44
N VAL A 145 14.55 16.49 -5.49
CA VAL A 145 13.33 16.03 -6.14
C VAL A 145 13.21 14.52 -6.03
N LEU A 146 12.17 14.03 -5.35
CA LEU A 146 11.79 12.62 -5.30
C LEU A 146 10.66 12.36 -6.29
N LEU A 147 10.95 11.57 -7.30
CA LEU A 147 10.01 11.13 -8.32
C LEU A 147 9.50 9.74 -7.98
N HIS A 148 8.18 9.58 -7.90
CA HIS A 148 7.54 8.32 -7.49
C HIS A 148 6.97 7.57 -8.69
N ASP A 149 7.42 6.33 -8.86
CA ASP A 149 6.93 5.35 -9.82
C ASP A 149 7.16 5.69 -11.32
N PRO A 150 6.79 4.79 -12.25
CA PRO A 150 7.05 4.96 -13.67
C PRO A 150 6.48 6.25 -14.26
N GLN A 151 5.34 6.74 -13.76
CA GLN A 151 4.64 7.90 -14.30
C GLN A 151 5.53 9.15 -14.31
N THR A 152 6.36 9.31 -13.28
CA THR A 152 7.20 10.49 -13.09
C THR A 152 8.61 10.35 -13.69
N ALA A 153 8.99 9.16 -14.15
CA ALA A 153 10.37 8.85 -14.55
C ALA A 153 10.90 9.77 -15.67
N GLY A 154 10.05 10.17 -16.63
CA GLY A 154 10.44 11.08 -17.72
C GLY A 154 10.80 12.50 -17.29
N MET A 155 10.50 12.88 -16.05
CA MET A 155 10.86 14.18 -15.48
C MET A 155 12.30 14.21 -14.95
N ALA A 156 12.96 13.05 -14.76
CA ALA A 156 14.23 12.98 -14.05
C ALA A 156 15.38 13.70 -14.78
N ASN A 157 15.60 13.39 -16.05
CA ASN A 157 16.71 14.01 -16.81
C ASN A 157 16.57 15.53 -16.94
N PRO A 158 15.39 16.11 -17.29
CA PRO A 158 15.22 17.56 -17.35
C PRO A 158 15.44 18.26 -16.01
N LEU A 159 14.95 17.69 -14.91
CA LEU A 159 15.12 18.26 -13.57
C LEU A 159 16.59 18.19 -13.12
N ALA A 160 17.29 17.09 -13.39
CA ALA A 160 18.71 16.99 -13.13
C ALA A 160 19.53 17.99 -13.99
N ALA A 161 19.16 18.20 -15.25
CA ALA A 161 19.78 19.21 -16.11
C ALA A 161 19.54 20.65 -15.63
N ALA A 162 18.45 20.89 -14.91
CA ALA A 162 18.16 22.17 -14.23
C ALA A 162 18.91 22.33 -12.89
N GLY A 163 19.78 21.38 -12.51
CA GLY A 163 20.59 21.42 -11.30
C GLY A 163 19.95 20.88 -10.03
N ALA A 164 18.79 20.23 -10.12
CA ALA A 164 18.18 19.58 -8.98
C ALA A 164 18.84 18.22 -8.68
N HIS A 165 18.90 17.84 -7.40
CA HIS A 165 19.28 16.50 -6.96
C HIS A 165 18.09 15.56 -7.14
N VAL A 166 18.14 14.66 -8.12
CA VAL A 166 17.01 13.82 -8.49
C VAL A 166 17.14 12.41 -7.95
N ILE A 167 16.13 11.98 -7.20
CA ILE A 167 15.95 10.63 -6.69
C ILE A 167 14.72 10.04 -7.36
N TRP A 168 14.83 8.81 -7.87
CA TRP A 168 13.65 8.09 -8.34
C TRP A 168 13.32 6.93 -7.41
N ARG A 169 12.07 6.86 -6.96
CA ARG A 169 11.55 5.80 -6.10
C ARG A 169 10.56 4.92 -6.85
N CYS A 170 10.87 3.62 -6.95
CA CYS A 170 9.98 2.61 -7.49
C CYS A 170 9.32 1.82 -6.36
N HIS A 171 8.00 1.91 -6.28
CA HIS A 171 7.20 1.12 -5.34
C HIS A 171 6.79 -0.24 -5.91
N VAL A 172 7.01 -0.41 -7.21
CA VAL A 172 6.70 -1.61 -7.99
C VAL A 172 7.96 -2.46 -8.12
N GLY A 173 7.80 -3.78 -8.13
CA GLY A 173 8.92 -4.67 -8.40
C GLY A 173 8.54 -6.13 -8.23
N ARG A 174 9.40 -6.98 -8.76
CA ARG A 174 9.33 -8.43 -8.59
C ARG A 174 10.73 -9.00 -8.47
N GLU A 175 10.79 -10.21 -7.95
CA GLU A 175 12.01 -11.00 -7.96
C GLU A 175 12.21 -11.65 -9.33
N GLY A 176 13.44 -11.56 -9.85
CA GLY A 176 13.79 -12.07 -11.16
C GLY A 176 13.24 -11.24 -12.32
N THR A 177 13.67 -11.56 -13.52
CA THR A 177 13.32 -10.87 -14.75
C THR A 177 12.58 -11.81 -15.72
N ASN A 178 11.81 -11.22 -16.61
CA ASN A 178 11.23 -11.88 -17.76
C ASN A 178 11.09 -10.85 -18.90
N ARG A 179 10.60 -11.30 -20.06
CA ARG A 179 10.45 -10.44 -21.25
C ARG A 179 9.68 -9.14 -20.97
N TRP A 180 8.71 -9.17 -20.03
CA TRP A 180 7.88 -8.01 -19.72
C TRP A 180 8.64 -6.99 -18.87
N THR A 181 9.36 -7.48 -17.85
CA THR A 181 10.24 -6.61 -17.06
C THR A 181 11.35 -6.01 -17.91
N ASP A 182 11.92 -6.78 -18.84
CA ASP A 182 12.98 -6.29 -19.71
C ASP A 182 12.47 -5.18 -20.66
N GLN A 183 11.25 -5.32 -21.18
CA GLN A 183 10.61 -4.26 -21.98
C GLN A 183 10.36 -3.00 -21.15
N ALA A 184 9.79 -3.11 -19.95
CA ALA A 184 9.54 -1.97 -19.08
C ALA A 184 10.84 -1.26 -18.68
N TRP A 185 11.88 -2.01 -18.30
CA TRP A 185 13.17 -1.44 -17.96
C TRP A 185 13.89 -0.82 -19.17
N SER A 186 13.78 -1.41 -20.36
CA SER A 186 14.31 -0.82 -21.59
C SER A 186 13.64 0.50 -21.92
N PHE A 187 12.33 0.62 -21.69
CA PHE A 187 11.60 1.87 -21.88
C PHE A 187 12.01 2.94 -20.84
N LEU A 188 12.13 2.58 -19.57
CA LEU A 188 12.40 3.53 -18.48
C LEU A 188 13.87 3.97 -18.41
N ARG A 189 14.81 3.08 -18.77
CA ARG A 189 16.24 3.31 -18.62
C ARG A 189 16.74 4.65 -19.18
N PRO A 190 16.38 5.09 -20.41
CA PRO A 190 16.83 6.38 -20.96
C PRO A 190 16.44 7.57 -20.09
N HIS A 191 15.32 7.49 -19.39
CA HIS A 191 14.77 8.58 -18.58
C HIS A 191 15.42 8.68 -17.18
N LEU A 192 16.02 7.61 -16.69
CA LEU A 192 16.49 7.50 -15.30
C LEU A 192 18.02 7.66 -15.14
N ILE A 193 18.76 7.83 -16.23
CA ILE A 193 20.25 7.84 -16.21
C ILE A 193 20.81 8.95 -15.32
N ALA A 194 20.18 10.11 -15.29
CA ALA A 194 20.63 11.27 -14.55
C ALA A 194 20.27 11.22 -13.04
N CYS A 195 19.50 10.24 -12.58
CA CYS A 195 19.19 10.11 -11.16
C CYS A 195 20.46 9.89 -10.33
N GLU A 196 20.54 10.57 -9.18
CA GLU A 196 21.64 10.43 -8.23
C GLU A 196 21.41 9.23 -7.30
N ALA A 197 20.14 8.89 -7.02
CA ALA A 197 19.79 7.71 -6.26
C ALA A 197 18.50 7.04 -6.79
N TYR A 198 18.41 5.74 -6.53
CA TYR A 198 17.23 4.92 -6.81
C TYR A 198 16.75 4.27 -5.52
N ILE A 199 15.47 4.39 -5.20
CA ILE A 199 14.90 3.78 -3.99
C ILE A 199 13.99 2.62 -4.39
N PHE A 200 14.20 1.46 -3.77
CA PHE A 200 13.35 0.28 -3.89
C PHE A 200 12.90 -0.23 -2.52
N SER A 201 11.82 -0.99 -2.50
CA SER A 201 11.37 -1.70 -1.30
C SER A 201 12.25 -2.90 -0.95
N LEU A 202 12.85 -3.54 -1.96
CA LEU A 202 13.83 -4.63 -1.83
C LEU A 202 14.97 -4.41 -2.82
N HIS A 203 16.19 -4.77 -2.43
CA HIS A 203 17.37 -4.66 -3.28
C HIS A 203 17.22 -5.41 -4.62
N ARG A 204 16.65 -6.59 -4.59
CA ARG A 204 16.43 -7.46 -5.76
C ARG A 204 15.39 -6.97 -6.77
N TYR A 205 14.74 -5.82 -6.51
CA TYR A 205 13.88 -5.15 -7.49
C TYR A 205 14.66 -4.24 -8.43
N ALA A 206 15.89 -3.86 -8.05
CA ALA A 206 16.74 -3.04 -8.89
C ALA A 206 17.25 -3.83 -10.10
N PRO A 207 17.09 -3.33 -11.33
CA PRO A 207 17.62 -3.98 -12.50
C PRO A 207 19.15 -3.88 -12.53
N SER A 208 19.82 -4.87 -13.14
CA SER A 208 21.28 -5.01 -13.14
C SER A 208 22.05 -3.85 -13.81
N TRP A 209 21.39 -3.04 -14.64
CA TRP A 209 22.03 -1.89 -15.28
C TRP A 209 22.17 -0.67 -14.36
N MET A 210 21.47 -0.62 -13.23
CA MET A 210 21.60 0.46 -12.24
C MET A 210 22.92 0.32 -11.49
N ASN A 211 23.59 1.45 -11.29
CA ASN A 211 24.78 1.47 -10.44
C ASN A 211 24.40 1.15 -9.00
N GLU A 212 24.92 0.07 -8.47
CA GLU A 212 24.62 -0.43 -7.13
C GLU A 212 24.90 0.61 -6.02
N SER A 213 25.93 1.43 -6.21
CA SER A 213 26.27 2.51 -5.26
C SER A 213 25.19 3.58 -5.14
N LYS A 214 24.30 3.69 -6.14
CA LYS A 214 23.15 4.60 -6.15
C LYS A 214 21.86 3.94 -5.66
N VAL A 215 21.81 2.61 -5.52
CA VAL A 215 20.62 1.89 -5.07
C VAL A 215 20.47 2.00 -3.54
N ARG A 216 19.28 2.34 -3.09
CA ARG A 216 18.91 2.43 -1.67
C ARG A 216 17.67 1.57 -1.40
N VAL A 217 17.68 0.86 -0.29
CA VAL A 217 16.53 0.05 0.14
C VAL A 217 15.81 0.79 1.27
N ILE A 218 14.63 1.33 0.94
CA ILE A 218 13.75 1.99 1.92
C ILE A 218 12.38 1.33 1.80
N PRO A 219 12.10 0.26 2.60
CA PRO A 219 10.79 -0.36 2.62
C PRO A 219 9.73 0.63 3.06
N PRO A 220 8.48 0.52 2.58
CA PRO A 220 7.36 1.25 3.15
C PRO A 220 7.20 0.96 4.64
N SER A 221 6.54 1.87 5.33
CA SER A 221 6.20 1.76 6.76
C SER A 221 4.72 2.06 6.97
N ILE A 222 4.20 1.64 8.11
CA ILE A 222 2.87 2.04 8.58
C ILE A 222 2.96 3.28 9.47
N ASP A 223 1.88 4.09 9.47
CA ASP A 223 1.65 5.08 10.52
C ASP A 223 0.79 4.44 11.62
N PRO A 224 1.34 4.21 12.83
CA PRO A 224 0.61 3.62 13.94
C PRO A 224 -0.50 4.51 14.47
N PHE A 225 -0.53 5.78 14.08
CA PHE A 225 -1.49 6.79 14.55
C PHE A 225 -2.61 7.08 13.56
N SER A 226 -2.57 6.48 12.36
CA SER A 226 -3.63 6.62 11.37
C SER A 226 -4.92 5.93 11.82
N PRO A 227 -6.11 6.31 11.29
CA PRO A 227 -7.36 5.61 11.57
C PRO A 227 -7.27 4.10 11.33
N LYS A 228 -6.49 3.69 10.32
CA LYS A 228 -6.26 2.28 9.96
C LYS A 228 -5.47 1.50 11.01
N ASN A 229 -4.60 2.14 11.80
CA ASN A 229 -3.64 1.45 12.67
C ASN A 229 -3.73 1.84 14.15
N LYS A 230 -4.42 2.94 14.47
CA LYS A 230 -4.59 3.42 15.85
C LYS A 230 -5.15 2.30 16.76
N GLU A 231 -4.70 2.28 18.00
CA GLU A 231 -5.25 1.35 18.99
C GLU A 231 -6.76 1.57 19.17
N MET A 232 -7.49 0.47 19.29
CA MET A 232 -8.92 0.44 19.56
C MET A 232 -9.18 -0.45 20.78
N SER A 233 -10.12 -0.03 21.63
CA SER A 233 -10.59 -0.91 22.71
C SER A 233 -11.39 -2.09 22.14
N PRO A 234 -11.49 -3.23 22.82
CA PRO A 234 -12.34 -4.33 22.39
C PRO A 234 -13.82 -3.93 22.16
N SER A 235 -14.33 -2.99 22.97
CA SER A 235 -15.68 -2.44 22.81
C SER A 235 -15.83 -1.62 21.52
N ASP A 236 -14.82 -0.79 21.17
CA ASP A 236 -14.84 -0.02 19.93
C ASP A 236 -14.75 -0.93 18.71
N VAL A 237 -13.94 -1.98 18.77
CA VAL A 237 -13.84 -2.99 17.71
C VAL A 237 -15.20 -3.65 17.47
N THR A 238 -15.80 -4.22 18.52
CA THR A 238 -17.10 -4.91 18.39
C THR A 238 -18.24 -3.94 18.04
N GLY A 239 -18.23 -2.73 18.60
CA GLY A 239 -19.18 -1.67 18.27
C GLY A 239 -19.12 -1.29 16.78
N THR A 240 -17.91 -1.08 16.24
CA THR A 240 -17.70 -0.79 14.81
C THR A 240 -18.26 -1.92 13.94
N LEU A 241 -17.93 -3.17 14.26
CA LEU A 241 -18.35 -4.32 13.45
C LEU A 241 -19.86 -4.60 13.52
N ARG A 242 -20.50 -4.31 14.64
CA ARG A 242 -21.96 -4.32 14.76
C ARG A 242 -22.60 -3.21 13.93
N ARG A 243 -22.03 -2.00 14.01
CA ARG A 243 -22.56 -0.84 13.30
C ARG A 243 -22.54 -1.02 11.78
N ILE A 244 -21.50 -1.65 11.23
CA ILE A 244 -21.44 -1.96 9.79
C ILE A 244 -22.28 -3.18 9.38
N GLY A 245 -22.91 -3.89 10.31
CA GLY A 245 -23.75 -5.06 10.04
C GLY A 245 -23.01 -6.39 9.88
N LEU A 246 -21.78 -6.50 10.35
CA LEU A 246 -21.00 -7.76 10.28
C LEU A 246 -21.28 -8.69 11.48
N LEU A 247 -21.40 -8.15 12.68
CA LEU A 247 -21.68 -8.90 13.91
C LEU A 247 -23.14 -8.76 14.35
N THR A 248 -23.62 -9.75 15.12
CA THR A 248 -24.96 -9.73 15.73
C THR A 248 -25.16 -8.47 16.58
N PRO A 249 -26.37 -7.86 16.55
CA PRO A 249 -26.71 -6.71 17.38
C PRO A 249 -26.49 -6.97 18.88
N GLY A 250 -26.16 -5.90 19.61
CA GLY A 250 -25.96 -5.96 21.06
C GLY A 250 -25.01 -4.84 21.54
N GLY A 251 -24.97 -4.63 22.83
CA GLY A 251 -24.16 -3.55 23.43
C GLY A 251 -24.92 -2.23 23.51
N SER A 252 -24.21 -1.12 23.57
CA SER A 252 -24.77 0.24 23.67
C SER A 252 -25.24 0.74 22.30
N ASP A 253 -26.36 1.47 22.28
CA ASP A 253 -26.84 2.20 21.10
C ASP A 253 -26.09 3.52 20.85
N SER A 254 -25.05 3.79 21.64
CA SER A 254 -24.22 5.00 21.49
C SER A 254 -23.53 5.03 20.13
N PRO A 255 -23.37 6.22 19.52
CA PRO A 255 -22.61 6.37 18.29
C PRO A 255 -21.20 5.81 18.42
N VAL A 256 -20.76 5.05 17.44
CA VAL A 256 -19.38 4.56 17.38
C VAL A 256 -18.53 5.63 16.72
N THR A 257 -17.55 6.16 17.46
CA THR A 257 -16.71 7.26 16.99
C THR A 257 -15.26 6.81 16.76
N PHE A 258 -14.58 7.52 15.88
CA PHE A 258 -13.15 7.35 15.63
C PHE A 258 -12.47 8.72 15.47
N THR A 259 -11.15 8.76 15.41
CA THR A 259 -10.40 9.99 15.14
C THR A 259 -9.94 9.97 13.69
N ARG A 260 -10.29 11.00 12.93
CA ARG A 260 -9.86 11.19 11.52
C ARG A 260 -8.36 11.45 11.40
N SER A 261 -7.85 11.40 10.19
CA SER A 261 -6.44 11.68 9.87
C SER A 261 -6.02 13.11 10.21
N ASP A 262 -6.94 14.07 10.18
CA ASP A 262 -6.75 15.46 10.57
C ASP A 262 -6.92 15.73 12.09
N GLY A 263 -7.24 14.68 12.86
CA GLY A 263 -7.46 14.76 14.30
C GLY A 263 -8.90 15.08 14.72
N THR A 264 -9.80 15.38 13.80
CA THR A 264 -11.22 15.61 14.10
C THR A 264 -11.96 14.33 14.44
N PRO A 265 -13.09 14.38 15.20
CA PRO A 265 -13.92 13.22 15.44
C PRO A 265 -14.71 12.83 14.18
N GLY A 266 -14.81 11.52 13.92
CA GLY A 266 -15.68 10.93 12.93
C GLY A 266 -16.63 9.91 13.57
N GLN A 267 -17.67 9.52 12.87
CA GLN A 267 -18.61 8.47 13.28
C GLN A 267 -18.67 7.36 12.24
N ILE A 268 -18.89 6.13 12.69
CA ILE A 268 -19.17 4.99 11.81
C ILE A 268 -20.64 5.03 11.43
N GLU A 269 -20.94 5.39 10.21
CA GLU A 269 -22.31 5.59 9.72
C GLU A 269 -22.69 4.59 8.63
N ARG A 270 -21.73 4.23 7.77
CA ARG A 270 -21.96 3.41 6.58
C ARG A 270 -22.04 1.94 6.91
N LEU A 271 -23.08 1.29 6.37
CA LEU A 271 -23.16 -0.16 6.40
C LEU A 271 -22.20 -0.76 5.38
N ALA A 272 -21.63 -1.93 5.70
CA ALA A 272 -20.94 -2.74 4.70
C ALA A 272 -21.98 -3.44 3.81
N SER A 273 -21.66 -3.62 2.53
CA SER A 273 -22.39 -4.57 1.70
C SER A 273 -21.79 -5.96 1.91
N ILE A 274 -22.61 -6.91 2.33
CA ILE A 274 -22.16 -8.27 2.69
C ILE A 274 -22.90 -9.28 1.82
N VAL A 275 -22.15 -10.17 1.18
CA VAL A 275 -22.73 -11.31 0.46
C VAL A 275 -22.53 -12.59 1.29
N PRO A 276 -23.62 -13.33 1.61
CA PRO A 276 -25.02 -13.08 1.24
C PRO A 276 -25.64 -11.95 2.07
N ASP A 277 -26.54 -11.21 1.44
CA ASP A 277 -27.26 -10.09 2.04
C ASP A 277 -28.24 -10.55 3.15
N ASP A 278 -28.82 -11.75 2.99
CA ASP A 278 -29.77 -12.39 3.91
C ASP A 278 -29.09 -13.40 4.88
N GLY A 279 -27.75 -13.48 4.86
CA GLY A 279 -27.02 -14.45 5.67
C GLY A 279 -27.00 -14.09 7.15
N PRO A 280 -26.81 -15.08 8.06
CA PRO A 280 -26.73 -14.83 9.49
C PRO A 280 -25.55 -13.90 9.79
N LEU A 281 -25.77 -12.94 10.69
CA LEU A 281 -24.70 -12.13 11.25
C LEU A 281 -23.78 -13.00 12.10
N LEU A 282 -22.51 -12.60 12.20
CA LEU A 282 -21.51 -13.35 12.92
C LEU A 282 -21.63 -13.12 14.44
N ASP A 283 -21.42 -14.18 15.21
CA ASP A 283 -21.27 -14.05 16.67
C ASP A 283 -19.99 -13.27 16.98
N PRO A 284 -19.99 -12.38 17.99
CA PRO A 284 -18.77 -11.64 18.40
C PRO A 284 -17.60 -12.54 18.80
N ASP A 285 -17.86 -13.76 19.24
CA ASP A 285 -16.84 -14.74 19.63
C ASP A 285 -16.45 -15.69 18.48
N ALA A 286 -17.04 -15.52 17.29
CA ALA A 286 -16.72 -16.35 16.13
C ALA A 286 -15.26 -16.21 15.72
N ARG A 287 -14.61 -17.32 15.41
CA ARG A 287 -13.24 -17.32 14.89
C ARG A 287 -13.23 -16.89 13.43
N LEU A 288 -12.56 -15.79 13.12
CA LEU A 288 -12.51 -15.22 11.79
C LEU A 288 -11.15 -15.40 11.14
N VAL A 289 -11.15 -15.98 9.95
CA VAL A 289 -10.06 -15.95 8.98
C VAL A 289 -10.35 -14.80 8.03
N VAL A 290 -9.44 -13.84 7.93
CA VAL A 290 -9.71 -12.58 7.21
C VAL A 290 -8.62 -12.27 6.19
N GLN A 291 -9.01 -11.93 4.96
CA GLN A 291 -8.13 -11.24 4.02
C GLN A 291 -8.74 -9.88 3.67
N VAL A 292 -7.93 -8.83 3.80
CA VAL A 292 -8.29 -7.46 3.38
C VAL A 292 -7.42 -7.07 2.21
N SER A 293 -8.01 -6.86 1.04
CA SER A 293 -7.28 -6.42 -0.15
C SER A 293 -8.23 -5.86 -1.21
N ARG A 294 -7.70 -5.20 -2.24
CA ARG A 294 -8.49 -4.90 -3.43
C ARG A 294 -8.94 -6.20 -4.10
N TRP A 295 -10.06 -6.15 -4.81
CA TRP A 295 -10.50 -7.23 -5.71
C TRP A 295 -9.59 -7.24 -6.95
N ASP A 296 -8.49 -7.97 -6.86
CA ASP A 296 -7.40 -7.97 -7.83
C ASP A 296 -6.89 -9.41 -7.96
N ARG A 297 -6.65 -9.88 -9.18
CA ARG A 297 -6.20 -11.25 -9.44
C ARG A 297 -4.91 -11.60 -8.71
N LEU A 298 -4.02 -10.62 -8.57
CA LEU A 298 -2.76 -10.82 -7.85
C LEU A 298 -2.93 -11.01 -6.33
N LYS A 299 -4.12 -10.67 -5.78
CA LYS A 299 -4.47 -10.89 -4.37
C LYS A 299 -5.12 -12.25 -4.10
N ASP A 300 -5.55 -12.93 -5.17
CA ASP A 300 -6.05 -14.30 -5.18
C ASP A 300 -7.13 -14.60 -4.14
N MET A 301 -8.15 -13.74 -4.07
CA MET A 301 -9.28 -13.91 -3.15
C MET A 301 -10.05 -15.22 -3.42
N ALA A 302 -10.19 -15.61 -4.68
CA ALA A 302 -10.84 -16.85 -5.07
C ALA A 302 -10.05 -18.09 -4.57
N GLY A 303 -8.72 -18.08 -4.70
CA GLY A 303 -7.88 -19.15 -4.17
C GLY A 303 -7.87 -19.22 -2.64
N VAL A 304 -8.09 -18.10 -1.94
CA VAL A 304 -8.30 -18.14 -0.47
C VAL A 304 -9.60 -18.86 -0.13
N LEU A 305 -10.68 -18.59 -0.88
CA LEU A 305 -11.98 -19.23 -0.69
C LEU A 305 -11.87 -20.74 -0.95
N GLU A 306 -11.25 -21.15 -2.05
CA GLU A 306 -11.06 -22.54 -2.43
C GLU A 306 -10.21 -23.30 -1.41
N GLY A 307 -9.07 -22.76 -0.98
CA GLY A 307 -8.25 -23.39 0.05
C GLY A 307 -8.92 -23.49 1.42
N PHE A 308 -9.79 -22.51 1.76
CA PHE A 308 -10.63 -22.59 2.96
C PHE A 308 -11.64 -23.74 2.86
N GLU A 309 -12.29 -23.92 1.72
CA GLU A 309 -13.21 -25.05 1.48
C GLU A 309 -12.47 -26.37 1.61
N LEU A 310 -11.34 -26.53 0.90
CA LEU A 310 -10.61 -27.79 0.80
C LEU A 310 -10.17 -28.36 2.15
N SER A 311 -9.71 -27.53 3.08
CA SER A 311 -9.07 -28.03 4.30
C SER A 311 -9.66 -27.47 5.60
N VAL A 312 -10.20 -26.24 5.60
CA VAL A 312 -10.65 -25.59 6.84
C VAL A 312 -12.10 -25.89 7.17
N ALA A 313 -12.96 -25.89 6.14
CA ALA A 313 -14.42 -26.05 6.32
C ALA A 313 -14.81 -27.36 7.00
N GLY A 314 -14.09 -28.46 6.78
CA GLY A 314 -14.30 -29.75 7.42
C GLY A 314 -13.68 -29.91 8.81
N ARG A 315 -12.69 -29.09 9.17
CA ARG A 315 -11.83 -29.24 10.37
C ARG A 315 -12.04 -28.17 11.45
N SER A 316 -12.70 -27.07 11.11
CA SER A 316 -12.87 -25.92 11.99
C SER A 316 -14.26 -25.34 11.89
N ASP A 317 -14.70 -24.62 12.92
CA ASP A 317 -15.93 -23.82 12.94
C ASP A 317 -15.67 -22.34 12.51
N ALA A 318 -14.45 -22.00 12.09
CA ALA A 318 -14.08 -20.66 11.69
C ALA A 318 -14.88 -20.17 10.47
N TYR A 319 -15.06 -18.87 10.39
CA TYR A 319 -15.64 -18.18 9.24
C TYR A 319 -14.54 -17.55 8.39
N LEU A 320 -14.74 -17.53 7.08
CA LEU A 320 -13.91 -16.76 6.14
C LEU A 320 -14.60 -15.42 5.85
N VAL A 321 -13.84 -14.35 5.97
CA VAL A 321 -14.29 -12.98 5.64
C VAL A 321 -13.30 -12.38 4.65
N LEU A 322 -13.72 -12.20 3.40
CA LEU A 322 -12.95 -11.53 2.36
C LEU A 322 -13.45 -10.09 2.25
N VAL A 323 -12.55 -9.13 2.41
CA VAL A 323 -12.90 -7.70 2.51
C VAL A 323 -12.18 -6.91 1.43
N GLY A 324 -12.93 -6.09 0.70
CA GLY A 324 -12.40 -5.19 -0.31
C GLY A 324 -13.21 -3.89 -0.42
N PRO A 325 -12.77 -2.95 -1.29
CA PRO A 325 -13.54 -1.74 -1.58
C PRO A 325 -14.85 -2.09 -2.29
N SER A 326 -15.84 -1.20 -2.18
CA SER A 326 -17.05 -1.27 -2.99
C SER A 326 -16.69 -1.21 -4.48
N VAL A 327 -17.20 -2.17 -5.24
CA VAL A 327 -16.95 -2.24 -6.69
C VAL A 327 -17.76 -1.20 -7.48
N ALA A 328 -18.81 -0.63 -6.87
CA ALA A 328 -19.59 0.44 -7.46
C ALA A 328 -18.90 1.81 -7.40
N ASP A 329 -18.03 2.00 -6.38
CA ASP A 329 -17.37 3.28 -6.11
C ASP A 329 -16.02 3.42 -6.86
N VAL A 330 -15.55 2.37 -7.51
CA VAL A 330 -14.27 2.35 -8.24
C VAL A 330 -14.56 2.24 -9.75
N ALA A 331 -15.10 3.32 -10.31
CA ALA A 331 -15.46 3.38 -11.74
C ALA A 331 -14.28 3.11 -12.70
N ASP A 332 -13.04 3.31 -12.22
CA ASP A 332 -11.82 3.14 -13.00
C ASP A 332 -11.18 1.75 -12.87
N ASP A 333 -11.79 0.82 -12.13
CA ASP A 333 -11.28 -0.55 -11.94
C ASP A 333 -12.27 -1.64 -12.40
N PRO A 334 -12.43 -1.84 -13.73
CA PRO A 334 -13.30 -2.90 -14.26
C PRO A 334 -12.81 -4.31 -13.90
N GLU A 335 -11.53 -4.48 -13.57
CA GLU A 335 -10.98 -5.74 -13.09
C GLU A 335 -11.54 -6.09 -11.71
N GLY A 336 -11.65 -5.11 -10.82
CA GLY A 336 -12.16 -5.31 -9.46
C GLY A 336 -13.58 -5.88 -9.44
N ALA A 337 -14.48 -5.31 -10.24
CA ALA A 337 -15.85 -5.81 -10.38
C ALA A 337 -15.90 -7.25 -10.89
N LYS A 338 -15.05 -7.60 -11.86
CA LYS A 338 -14.96 -8.95 -12.41
C LYS A 338 -14.45 -9.96 -11.37
N VAL A 339 -13.37 -9.63 -10.66
CA VAL A 339 -12.79 -10.50 -9.62
C VAL A 339 -13.78 -10.71 -8.47
N PHE A 340 -14.51 -9.65 -8.06
CA PHE A 340 -15.57 -9.78 -7.07
C PHE A 340 -16.68 -10.73 -7.53
N ALA A 341 -17.15 -10.58 -8.77
CA ALA A 341 -18.17 -11.47 -9.35
C ALA A 341 -17.68 -12.93 -9.42
N GLU A 342 -16.42 -13.17 -9.74
CA GLU A 342 -15.80 -14.50 -9.71
C GLU A 342 -15.79 -15.09 -8.30
N CYS A 343 -15.49 -14.29 -7.26
CA CYS A 343 -15.56 -14.74 -5.86
C CYS A 343 -17.00 -15.05 -5.44
N VAL A 344 -17.99 -14.26 -5.87
CA VAL A 344 -19.42 -14.55 -5.63
C VAL A 344 -19.80 -15.87 -6.27
N ALA A 345 -19.46 -16.08 -7.55
CA ALA A 345 -19.76 -17.33 -8.28
C ALA A 345 -19.09 -18.54 -7.63
N ALA A 346 -17.82 -18.44 -7.23
CA ALA A 346 -17.10 -19.50 -6.53
C ALA A 346 -17.78 -19.85 -5.21
N ARG A 347 -18.20 -18.85 -4.43
CA ARG A 347 -18.94 -19.06 -3.18
C ARG A 347 -20.27 -19.77 -3.42
N GLU A 348 -21.06 -19.34 -4.42
CA GLU A 348 -22.37 -19.93 -4.72
C GLU A 348 -22.28 -21.38 -5.22
N ALA A 349 -21.16 -21.80 -5.75
CA ALA A 349 -20.91 -23.19 -6.16
C ALA A 349 -20.68 -24.15 -4.99
N LEU A 350 -20.45 -23.64 -3.78
CA LEU A 350 -20.16 -24.47 -2.59
C LEU A 350 -21.43 -25.08 -2.00
N ASP A 351 -21.25 -26.16 -1.23
CA ASP A 351 -22.32 -26.70 -0.39
C ASP A 351 -22.84 -25.64 0.63
N GLU A 352 -24.10 -25.78 1.02
CA GLU A 352 -24.78 -24.81 1.89
C GLU A 352 -24.07 -24.59 3.23
N LYS A 353 -23.53 -25.63 3.85
CA LYS A 353 -22.85 -25.56 5.15
C LYS A 353 -21.59 -24.74 5.06
N THR A 354 -20.77 -24.97 4.03
CA THR A 354 -19.52 -24.23 3.77
C THR A 354 -19.83 -22.80 3.35
N ARG A 355 -20.77 -22.63 2.41
CA ARG A 355 -21.18 -21.31 1.89
C ARG A 355 -21.66 -20.35 2.98
N ARG A 356 -22.43 -20.81 3.97
CA ARG A 356 -22.90 -20.00 5.11
C ARG A 356 -21.78 -19.42 5.98
N ARG A 357 -20.60 -20.00 5.93
CA ARG A 357 -19.43 -19.56 6.70
C ARG A 357 -18.50 -18.62 5.95
N ILE A 358 -18.82 -18.26 4.71
CA ILE A 358 -18.01 -17.37 3.88
C ILE A 358 -18.78 -16.08 3.65
N LYS A 359 -18.17 -14.96 4.04
CA LYS A 359 -18.70 -13.62 3.84
C LYS A 359 -17.79 -12.85 2.89
N LEU A 360 -18.38 -12.26 1.85
CA LEU A 360 -17.71 -11.29 0.98
C LEU A 360 -18.20 -9.91 1.40
N VAL A 361 -17.29 -9.05 1.83
CA VAL A 361 -17.62 -7.75 2.43
C VAL A 361 -17.02 -6.66 1.56
N THR A 362 -17.87 -5.73 1.11
CA THR A 362 -17.41 -4.54 0.41
C THR A 362 -17.67 -3.30 1.25
N LEU A 363 -16.65 -2.42 1.32
CA LEU A 363 -16.68 -1.20 2.12
C LEU A 363 -16.69 0.02 1.20
N SER A 364 -17.56 1.00 1.49
CA SER A 364 -17.59 2.28 0.75
C SER A 364 -16.25 3.00 0.84
N MET A 365 -15.90 3.68 -0.24
CA MET A 365 -14.72 4.55 -0.35
C MET A 365 -15.07 6.04 -0.28
N ASP A 366 -16.33 6.42 -0.04
CA ASP A 366 -16.76 7.82 0.05
C ASP A 366 -16.09 8.59 1.20
N ASP A 367 -15.83 7.88 2.31
CA ASP A 367 -15.09 8.41 3.46
C ASP A 367 -13.91 7.48 3.75
N ILE A 368 -12.73 7.91 3.30
CA ILE A 368 -11.49 7.11 3.40
C ILE A 368 -11.10 6.86 4.87
N ASP A 369 -11.34 7.81 5.76
CA ASP A 369 -11.00 7.68 7.18
C ASP A 369 -11.97 6.73 7.90
N GLU A 370 -13.26 6.78 7.58
CA GLU A 370 -14.23 5.81 8.08
C GLU A 370 -13.91 4.39 7.57
N ASN A 371 -13.63 4.24 6.27
CA ASN A 371 -13.18 2.98 5.69
C ASN A 371 -11.95 2.44 6.44
N ALA A 372 -10.94 3.29 6.66
CA ALA A 372 -9.72 2.92 7.37
C ALA A 372 -9.99 2.47 8.82
N ALA A 373 -10.90 3.13 9.54
CA ALA A 373 -11.30 2.76 10.89
C ALA A 373 -12.05 1.42 10.91
N VAL A 374 -12.92 1.17 9.94
CA VAL A 374 -13.62 -0.11 9.78
C VAL A 374 -12.64 -1.25 9.47
N VAL A 375 -11.71 -1.03 8.53
CA VAL A 375 -10.64 -2.01 8.23
C VAL A 375 -9.80 -2.31 9.47
N ASN A 376 -9.47 -1.29 10.27
CA ASN A 376 -8.76 -1.46 11.54
C ASN A 376 -9.53 -2.40 12.50
N ALA A 377 -10.83 -2.17 12.67
CA ALA A 377 -11.69 -3.01 13.51
C ALA A 377 -11.76 -4.46 13.01
N ILE A 378 -11.94 -4.66 11.70
CA ILE A 378 -11.98 -6.00 11.09
C ILE A 378 -10.66 -6.74 11.33
N GLN A 379 -9.52 -6.12 11.05
CA GLN A 379 -8.21 -6.72 11.26
C GLN A 379 -7.94 -7.01 12.75
N ARG A 380 -8.38 -6.14 13.67
CA ARG A 380 -8.24 -6.37 15.12
C ARG A 380 -9.14 -7.50 15.63
N HIS A 381 -10.29 -7.70 15.02
CA HIS A 381 -11.20 -8.78 15.39
C HIS A 381 -10.78 -10.14 14.83
N ALA A 382 -10.05 -10.18 13.72
CA ALA A 382 -9.60 -11.41 13.09
C ALA A 382 -8.86 -12.34 14.07
N THR A 383 -9.10 -13.64 13.96
CA THR A 383 -8.33 -14.70 14.62
C THR A 383 -7.02 -14.94 13.89
N VAL A 384 -7.11 -15.10 12.56
CA VAL A 384 -5.96 -15.27 11.66
C VAL A 384 -6.16 -14.35 10.46
N MET A 385 -5.11 -13.61 10.12
CA MET A 385 -5.07 -12.84 8.87
C MET A 385 -4.43 -13.67 7.76
N VAL A 386 -4.91 -13.46 6.55
CA VAL A 386 -4.38 -14.08 5.33
C VAL A 386 -3.94 -13.01 4.35
N GLN A 387 -2.83 -13.25 3.67
CA GLN A 387 -2.40 -12.49 2.49
C GLN A 387 -1.82 -13.45 1.45
N LYS A 388 -2.72 -14.16 0.77
CA LYS A 388 -2.37 -15.18 -0.22
C LYS A 388 -2.20 -14.57 -1.61
N SER A 389 -1.33 -13.56 -1.71
CA SER A 389 -1.05 -12.90 -2.99
C SER A 389 -0.22 -13.81 -3.90
N ILE A 390 -0.54 -13.81 -5.20
CA ILE A 390 0.31 -14.41 -6.26
C ILE A 390 1.54 -13.51 -6.50
N MET A 391 1.35 -12.21 -6.36
CA MET A 391 2.40 -11.20 -6.47
C MET A 391 2.15 -10.03 -5.54
N GLU A 392 3.23 -9.47 -4.97
CA GLU A 392 3.13 -8.34 -4.04
C GLU A 392 4.38 -7.45 -4.11
N GLY A 393 4.20 -6.15 -4.30
CA GLY A 393 5.31 -5.21 -4.27
C GLY A 393 5.91 -5.07 -2.87
N PHE A 394 5.09 -4.76 -1.89
CA PHE A 394 5.47 -4.75 -0.47
C PHE A 394 4.44 -5.46 0.40
N GLY A 395 3.15 -5.12 0.30
CA GLY A 395 2.07 -5.67 1.12
C GLY A 395 1.91 -4.91 2.43
N LEU A 396 1.47 -3.66 2.38
CA LEU A 396 1.19 -2.87 3.60
C LEU A 396 0.18 -3.56 4.52
N THR A 397 -0.81 -4.26 3.96
CA THR A 397 -1.79 -5.05 4.73
C THR A 397 -1.14 -6.12 5.61
N VAL A 398 0.01 -6.67 5.20
CA VAL A 398 0.82 -7.59 6.03
C VAL A 398 1.36 -6.84 7.25
N ALA A 399 2.04 -5.71 7.06
CA ALA A 399 2.56 -4.89 8.15
C ALA A 399 1.44 -4.41 9.09
N GLU A 400 0.28 -4.03 8.54
CA GLU A 400 -0.90 -3.61 9.31
C GLU A 400 -1.46 -4.73 10.19
N ALA A 401 -1.58 -5.95 9.64
CA ALA A 401 -2.02 -7.12 10.40
C ALA A 401 -1.03 -7.51 11.49
N MET A 402 0.26 -7.51 11.15
CA MET A 402 1.35 -7.76 12.10
C MET A 402 1.39 -6.71 13.22
N TRP A 403 1.17 -5.43 12.91
CA TRP A 403 1.07 -4.34 13.89
C TRP A 403 -0.04 -4.57 14.91
N LYS A 404 -1.16 -5.13 14.48
CA LYS A 404 -2.30 -5.48 15.34
C LYS A 404 -2.09 -6.77 16.13
N GLY A 405 -0.89 -7.36 16.03
CA GLY A 405 -0.55 -8.58 16.75
C GLY A 405 -1.30 -9.81 16.25
N LYS A 406 -1.67 -9.84 14.97
CA LYS A 406 -2.38 -10.98 14.38
C LYS A 406 -1.42 -12.02 13.85
N ALA A 407 -1.76 -13.29 14.05
CA ALA A 407 -1.12 -14.38 13.33
C ALA A 407 -1.44 -14.25 11.84
N LEU A 408 -0.44 -14.44 11.00
CA LEU A 408 -0.57 -14.23 9.55
C LEU A 408 -0.09 -15.48 8.79
N VAL A 409 -0.89 -15.90 7.81
CA VAL A 409 -0.50 -16.85 6.77
C VAL A 409 -0.43 -16.09 5.45
N ALA A 410 0.74 -16.03 4.82
CA ALA A 410 0.95 -15.25 3.62
C ALA A 410 1.85 -15.96 2.61
N SER A 411 1.74 -15.60 1.34
CA SER A 411 2.60 -16.14 0.28
C SER A 411 4.03 -15.63 0.40
N ARG A 412 5.00 -16.48 0.08
CA ARG A 412 6.42 -16.14 -0.02
C ARG A 412 6.72 -15.38 -1.32
N VAL A 413 6.12 -14.21 -1.48
CA VAL A 413 6.27 -13.39 -2.69
C VAL A 413 6.66 -11.97 -2.35
N GLY A 414 7.51 -11.37 -3.17
CA GLY A 414 7.88 -9.97 -3.13
C GLY A 414 8.23 -9.45 -1.73
N GLY A 415 7.74 -8.26 -1.39
CA GLY A 415 8.01 -7.58 -0.11
C GLY A 415 7.48 -8.29 1.12
N ILE A 416 6.55 -9.23 0.99
CA ILE A 416 6.07 -10.06 2.12
C ILE A 416 7.23 -10.84 2.74
N THR A 417 8.16 -11.35 1.92
CA THR A 417 9.32 -12.13 2.39
C THR A 417 10.25 -11.35 3.30
N GLY A 418 10.31 -10.02 3.13
CA GLY A 418 11.10 -9.13 3.99
C GLY A 418 10.42 -8.80 5.32
N GLN A 419 9.10 -8.96 5.40
CA GLN A 419 8.31 -8.62 6.59
C GLN A 419 8.17 -9.79 7.56
N ILE A 420 7.89 -10.98 7.05
CA ILE A 420 7.63 -12.18 7.87
C ILE A 420 8.95 -12.94 8.08
N LYS A 421 9.37 -13.00 9.33
CA LYS A 421 10.53 -13.77 9.81
C LYS A 421 10.07 -15.01 10.57
N PRO A 422 10.94 -15.98 10.84
CA PRO A 422 10.61 -17.12 11.71
C PRO A 422 10.02 -16.65 13.05
N GLY A 423 8.85 -17.18 13.41
CA GLY A 423 8.13 -16.80 14.64
C GLY A 423 7.25 -15.55 14.55
N THR A 424 7.12 -14.91 13.38
CA THR A 424 6.28 -13.71 13.19
C THR A 424 5.12 -13.90 12.21
N GLY A 425 4.99 -15.09 11.65
CA GLY A 425 3.96 -15.49 10.70
C GLY A 425 4.36 -16.78 9.99
N ILE A 426 3.55 -17.22 9.06
CA ILE A 426 3.79 -18.41 8.24
C ILE A 426 3.85 -17.99 6.78
N LEU A 427 4.91 -18.37 6.07
CA LEU A 427 5.08 -18.15 4.64
C LEU A 427 4.79 -19.44 3.86
N LEU A 428 3.91 -19.34 2.87
CA LEU A 428 3.61 -20.38 1.90
C LEU A 428 4.60 -20.30 0.75
N ASP A 429 5.26 -21.38 0.44
CA ASP A 429 6.29 -21.40 -0.61
C ASP A 429 5.71 -21.26 -2.02
N ASP A 430 4.57 -21.89 -2.28
CA ASP A 430 3.83 -21.79 -3.53
C ASP A 430 2.43 -21.20 -3.28
N PRO A 431 2.11 -20.01 -3.77
CA PRO A 431 0.77 -19.45 -3.65
C PRO A 431 -0.29 -20.22 -4.44
N ALA A 432 0.08 -21.05 -5.41
CA ALA A 432 -0.87 -21.88 -6.17
C ALA A 432 -1.22 -23.18 -5.46
N ASP A 433 -0.47 -23.59 -4.46
CA ASP A 433 -0.77 -24.81 -3.67
C ASP A 433 -1.87 -24.55 -2.64
N LEU A 434 -3.12 -24.72 -3.07
CA LEU A 434 -4.32 -24.47 -2.27
C LEU A 434 -4.46 -25.46 -1.12
N LEU A 435 -3.99 -26.70 -1.28
CA LEU A 435 -4.01 -27.71 -0.21
C LEU A 435 -3.03 -27.35 0.90
N ALA A 436 -1.78 -27.04 0.55
CA ALA A 436 -0.78 -26.60 1.53
C ALA A 436 -1.23 -25.34 2.28
N PHE A 437 -1.88 -24.39 1.57
CA PHE A 437 -2.47 -23.21 2.20
C PHE A 437 -3.58 -23.58 3.19
N GLY A 438 -4.57 -24.37 2.74
CA GLY A 438 -5.70 -24.76 3.55
C GLY A 438 -5.26 -25.60 4.78
N ASP A 439 -4.35 -26.54 4.61
CA ASP A 439 -3.82 -27.36 5.71
C ASP A 439 -3.00 -26.55 6.72
N THR A 440 -2.20 -25.60 6.23
CA THR A 440 -1.47 -24.65 7.10
C THR A 440 -2.44 -23.85 7.96
N LEU A 441 -3.50 -23.32 7.36
CA LEU A 441 -4.50 -22.54 8.03
C LEU A 441 -5.32 -23.36 9.04
N ALA A 442 -5.79 -24.56 8.65
CA ALA A 442 -6.51 -25.46 9.53
C ALA A 442 -5.65 -25.89 10.73
N GLY A 443 -4.39 -26.29 10.47
CA GLY A 443 -3.46 -26.65 11.53
C GLY A 443 -3.13 -25.50 12.47
N LEU A 444 -3.12 -24.25 11.97
CA LEU A 444 -2.95 -23.08 12.84
C LEU A 444 -4.19 -22.83 13.73
N LEU A 445 -5.40 -22.98 13.18
CA LEU A 445 -6.66 -22.83 13.92
C LEU A 445 -6.84 -23.90 15.00
N GLU A 446 -6.24 -25.09 14.86
CA GLU A 446 -6.21 -26.15 15.87
C GLU A 446 -5.27 -25.80 17.06
N HIS A 447 -4.39 -24.81 16.91
CA HIS A 447 -3.36 -24.47 17.91
C HIS A 447 -3.44 -22.98 18.37
N PRO A 448 -4.43 -22.60 19.22
CA PRO A 448 -4.63 -21.20 19.65
C PRO A 448 -3.39 -20.57 20.29
N HIS A 449 -2.59 -21.34 21.03
CA HIS A 449 -1.35 -20.83 21.62
C HIS A 449 -0.33 -20.38 20.57
N ARG A 450 -0.25 -21.09 19.44
CA ARG A 450 0.63 -20.73 18.31
C ARG A 450 0.15 -19.44 17.64
N ILE A 451 -1.16 -19.24 17.52
CA ILE A 451 -1.76 -17.99 17.02
C ILE A 451 -1.27 -16.80 17.88
N VAL A 452 -1.40 -16.89 19.19
CA VAL A 452 -0.99 -15.83 20.13
C VAL A 452 0.52 -15.58 20.05
N GLN A 453 1.33 -16.64 19.97
CA GLN A 453 2.78 -16.53 19.90
C GLN A 453 3.23 -15.81 18.59
N LEU A 454 2.69 -16.23 17.45
CA LEU A 454 2.98 -15.61 16.15
C LEU A 454 2.55 -14.13 16.12
N GLY A 455 1.37 -13.82 16.64
CA GLY A 455 0.88 -12.44 16.73
C GLY A 455 1.78 -11.53 17.56
N ARG A 456 2.28 -12.01 18.72
CA ARG A 456 3.25 -11.26 19.53
C ARG A 456 4.56 -11.01 18.78
N GLY A 457 5.10 -12.04 18.12
CA GLY A 457 6.28 -11.92 17.28
C GLY A 457 6.08 -10.94 16.13
N ALA A 458 4.93 -11.00 15.47
CA ALA A 458 4.54 -10.10 14.39
C ALA A 458 4.57 -8.63 14.83
N ARG A 459 3.89 -8.31 15.94
CA ARG A 459 3.86 -6.92 16.45
C ARG A 459 5.25 -6.40 16.81
N LYS A 460 6.07 -7.22 17.45
CA LYS A 460 7.46 -6.85 17.77
C LYS A 460 8.26 -6.55 16.51
N GLN A 461 8.16 -7.40 15.50
CA GLN A 461 8.86 -7.22 14.22
C GLN A 461 8.48 -5.91 13.51
N VAL A 462 7.19 -5.58 13.45
CA VAL A 462 6.75 -4.32 12.81
C VAL A 462 7.21 -3.11 13.61
N LEU A 463 7.12 -3.15 14.94
CA LEU A 463 7.61 -2.07 15.80
C LEU A 463 9.11 -1.83 15.59
N GLU A 464 9.89 -2.89 15.37
CA GLU A 464 11.34 -2.78 15.13
C GLU A 464 11.69 -2.24 13.74
N ASP A 465 10.99 -2.66 12.67
CA ASP A 465 11.47 -2.45 11.30
C ASP A 465 10.56 -1.61 10.40
N PHE A 466 9.24 -1.55 10.69
CA PHE A 466 8.24 -1.04 9.74
C PHE A 466 7.34 0.08 10.28
N VAL A 467 7.71 0.73 11.38
CA VAL A 467 7.07 1.95 11.88
C VAL A 467 7.72 3.17 11.25
N GLY A 468 6.95 4.24 11.12
CA GLY A 468 7.32 5.45 10.39
C GLY A 468 8.62 6.12 10.81
N ASP A 469 9.04 6.02 12.08
CA ASP A 469 10.31 6.58 12.55
C ASP A 469 11.53 6.00 11.81
N LYS A 470 11.56 4.68 11.58
CA LYS A 470 12.64 4.04 10.79
C LYS A 470 12.66 4.51 9.34
N HIS A 471 11.49 4.74 8.78
CA HIS A 471 11.35 5.27 7.44
C HIS A 471 11.92 6.68 7.34
N LEU A 472 11.56 7.56 8.29
CA LEU A 472 12.05 8.94 8.38
C LEU A 472 13.59 8.99 8.55
N VAL A 473 14.17 8.14 9.42
CA VAL A 473 15.62 8.06 9.60
C VAL A 473 16.32 7.66 8.30
N ARG A 474 15.81 6.68 7.56
CA ARG A 474 16.38 6.26 6.27
C ARG A 474 16.36 7.38 5.23
N TYR A 475 15.28 8.17 5.18
CA TYR A 475 15.21 9.34 4.29
C TYR A 475 16.17 10.44 4.73
N ALA A 476 16.26 10.72 6.03
CA ALA A 476 17.20 11.70 6.55
C ALA A 476 18.66 11.32 6.22
N GLN A 477 19.01 10.05 6.37
CA GLN A 477 20.34 9.53 5.98
C GLN A 477 20.60 9.64 4.47
N LEU A 478 19.59 9.36 3.63
CA LEU A 478 19.70 9.53 2.19
C LEU A 478 19.95 10.99 1.80
N ILE A 479 19.21 11.92 2.37
CA ILE A 479 19.37 13.36 2.15
C ILE A 479 20.77 13.82 2.58
N GLN A 480 21.23 13.38 3.77
CA GLN A 480 22.55 13.71 4.26
C GLN A 480 23.69 13.19 3.33
N TRP A 481 23.49 12.04 2.71
CA TRP A 481 24.43 11.48 1.75
C TRP A 481 24.40 12.23 0.41
N LEU A 482 23.21 12.68 -0.03
CA LEU A 482 23.02 13.31 -1.34
C LEU A 482 23.58 14.75 -1.36
N VAL A 483 23.38 15.49 -0.27
CA VAL A 483 23.71 16.91 -0.14
C VAL A 483 24.96 17.09 0.72
N THR A 484 26.03 16.36 0.33
CA THR A 484 27.35 16.48 0.99
C THR A 484 28.15 17.67 0.49
#